data_c659c45aeda0fe945a10c2f114324aa7
#
_entry.id   c659c45aeda0fe945a10c2f114324aa7
#
_cell.length_a   1.000
_cell.length_b   1.000
_cell.length_c   1.000
_cell.angle_alpha   90.00
_cell.angle_beta   90.00
_cell.angle_gamma   90.00
#
_symmetry.space_group_name_H-M   'P 1'
#
loop_
_entity.id
_entity.type
_entity.pdbx_description
1 polymer ?
#
loop_
_entity_poly.entity_id
_entity_poly.type
_entity_poly.pdbx_seq_one_letter_code
_entity_poly.pdbx_strand_id
1 'polypeptide(L)'
;MSDNKHYDLIGIGIGLFNLSLAALLSKTPDVKFRFFDRKHRFDWHSEIMFADSEMQTSYMKDLVTAADPTNPFSFMNFLVQKGLFYAFLNTGRQTITRREFEMYCQWVSQNLPEYLSFDSDIESVTYDGSKFILTINGEIFTAQNICIGTGLVPHLPEFAQALEGPEVFHAKSSYLKLLDATNKDVVVVGGGQTGLEIFRNCLQGKWGHPKSLKLIASRQNLEPLDNSPFVNEYFTPSYVKEFLQLDQDQKDPIVKYQKLASDGNTPEYLETLYRDLYQLKHVWGDKRQIEILPYRRVTEMVKIGDRYKMHIHNGFSNQSETTSADTVVLSTGFRVNIPSLIEPLRPMINFDENGRFQMNQDFQVSWNGSENNKIFALNFSRHGHGISEPQTSLMAWRSARIINNLTKKSIFPIDKAVPNFITYI
;
A
#
# COMPACT_ATOMS: atom_id res chain seq x y z
N MET A 1 27.30 26.10 -15.78
CA MET A 1 25.86 26.08 -15.44
C MET A 1 25.35 24.68 -15.07
N SER A 2 26.18 23.81 -14.46
CA SER A 2 25.82 22.41 -14.16
C SER A 2 25.54 22.07 -12.68
N ASP A 3 25.62 23.05 -11.79
CA ASP A 3 25.59 22.77 -10.33
C ASP A 3 24.17 22.73 -9.71
N ASN A 4 23.14 23.06 -10.48
CA ASN A 4 21.79 23.21 -9.93
C ASN A 4 20.97 21.89 -9.88
N LYS A 5 21.41 20.82 -10.56
CA LYS A 5 20.71 19.52 -10.68
C LYS A 5 21.42 18.37 -9.96
N HIS A 6 22.30 18.70 -9.00
CA HIS A 6 22.92 17.71 -8.12
C HIS A 6 22.29 17.76 -6.73
N TYR A 7 21.98 16.59 -6.16
CA TYR A 7 21.28 16.41 -4.88
C TYR A 7 22.00 15.40 -3.99
N ASP A 8 21.88 15.58 -2.68
CA ASP A 8 22.34 14.56 -1.71
C ASP A 8 21.41 13.34 -1.73
N LEU A 9 20.10 13.57 -2.01
CA LEU A 9 19.10 12.52 -2.15
C LEU A 9 18.09 12.86 -3.25
N ILE A 10 17.87 11.93 -4.17
CA ILE A 10 16.72 11.96 -5.06
C ILE A 10 15.76 10.83 -4.67
N GLY A 11 14.48 11.19 -4.44
CA GLY A 11 13.39 10.25 -4.24
C GLY A 11 12.67 9.91 -5.55
N ILE A 12 12.41 8.63 -5.76
CA ILE A 12 11.74 8.07 -6.95
C ILE A 12 10.33 7.67 -6.55
N GLY A 13 9.34 8.44 -7.04
CA GLY A 13 7.93 8.34 -6.66
C GLY A 13 7.59 9.19 -5.42
N ILE A 14 6.41 9.81 -5.42
CA ILE A 14 5.84 10.59 -4.31
C ILE A 14 4.59 9.87 -3.80
N GLY A 15 4.81 8.67 -3.23
CA GLY A 15 3.82 7.94 -2.46
C GLY A 15 3.87 8.33 -0.98
N LEU A 16 3.06 7.69 -0.13
CA LEU A 16 2.97 7.97 1.32
C LEU A 16 4.34 7.98 2.00
N PHE A 17 5.16 6.97 1.73
CA PHE A 17 6.44 6.80 2.42
C PHE A 17 7.47 7.86 2.02
N ASN A 18 7.59 8.16 0.72
CA ASN A 18 8.46 9.23 0.25
C ASN A 18 7.93 10.63 0.64
N LEU A 19 6.62 10.82 0.76
CA LEU A 19 6.05 12.06 1.27
C LEU A 19 6.38 12.26 2.76
N SER A 20 6.33 11.19 3.57
CA SER A 20 6.80 11.21 4.96
C SER A 20 8.28 11.57 5.05
N LEU A 21 9.11 10.94 4.20
CA LEU A 21 10.54 11.22 4.15
C LEU A 21 10.81 12.68 3.76
N ALA A 22 10.12 13.21 2.75
CA ALA A 22 10.23 14.59 2.32
C ALA A 22 9.81 15.58 3.42
N ALA A 23 8.70 15.30 4.13
CA ALA A 23 8.19 16.13 5.21
C ALA A 23 9.17 16.21 6.38
N LEU A 24 9.83 15.12 6.77
CA LEU A 24 10.86 15.12 7.80
C LEU A 24 12.17 15.75 7.31
N LEU A 25 12.59 15.47 6.07
CA LEU A 25 13.78 16.08 5.47
C LEU A 25 13.69 17.60 5.36
N SER A 26 12.50 18.16 5.13
CA SER A 26 12.30 19.62 5.04
C SER A 26 12.67 20.38 6.33
N LYS A 27 12.81 19.65 7.45
CA LYS A 27 13.28 20.17 8.75
C LYS A 27 14.72 19.78 9.07
N THR A 28 15.38 19.08 8.14
CA THR A 28 16.76 18.64 8.29
C THR A 28 17.67 19.62 7.54
N PRO A 29 18.45 20.43 8.23
CA PRO A 29 19.39 21.34 7.57
C PRO A 29 20.48 20.55 6.85
N ASP A 30 21.11 21.17 5.89
CA ASP A 30 22.29 20.68 5.17
C ASP A 30 22.07 19.44 4.29
N VAL A 31 20.82 19.09 3.96
CA VAL A 31 20.52 18.02 2.98
C VAL A 31 19.77 18.63 1.79
N LYS A 32 20.40 18.61 0.63
CA LYS A 32 19.76 19.03 -0.63
C LYS A 32 19.06 17.83 -1.25
N PHE A 33 17.73 17.85 -1.30
CA PHE A 33 16.94 16.71 -1.79
C PHE A 33 15.83 17.15 -2.73
N ARG A 34 15.34 16.20 -3.56
CA ARG A 34 14.15 16.36 -4.38
C ARG A 34 13.49 15.04 -4.67
N PHE A 35 12.17 15.02 -4.71
CA PHE A 35 11.39 13.85 -5.05
C PHE A 35 10.63 14.08 -6.36
N PHE A 36 10.56 13.05 -7.21
CA PHE A 36 9.94 13.13 -8.53
C PHE A 36 8.86 12.06 -8.68
N ASP A 37 7.73 12.43 -9.28
CA ASP A 37 6.64 11.50 -9.61
C ASP A 37 6.02 11.87 -10.97
N ARG A 38 5.68 10.87 -11.77
CA ARG A 38 5.00 11.05 -13.07
C ARG A 38 3.54 11.51 -12.94
N LYS A 39 2.92 11.39 -11.76
CA LYS A 39 1.57 11.87 -11.51
C LYS A 39 1.51 13.40 -11.53
N HIS A 40 0.35 13.98 -11.84
CA HIS A 40 0.13 15.43 -11.81
C HIS A 40 0.09 16.01 -10.39
N ARG A 41 -0.21 15.19 -9.39
CA ARG A 41 -0.32 15.58 -7.99
C ARG A 41 -0.26 14.34 -7.10
N PHE A 42 -0.18 14.54 -5.80
CA PHE A 42 -0.34 13.45 -4.85
C PHE A 42 -1.73 12.82 -5.02
N ASP A 43 -1.74 11.53 -5.28
CA ASP A 43 -2.93 10.70 -5.45
C ASP A 43 -2.68 9.32 -4.82
N TRP A 44 -3.66 8.86 -4.03
CA TRP A 44 -3.54 7.60 -3.30
C TRP A 44 -4.81 6.78 -3.41
N HIS A 45 -4.77 5.70 -4.18
CA HIS A 45 -5.87 4.75 -4.36
C HIS A 45 -7.20 5.38 -4.85
N SER A 46 -7.13 6.38 -5.72
CA SER A 46 -8.30 7.15 -6.20
C SER A 46 -9.43 6.31 -6.83
N GLU A 47 -9.11 5.11 -7.33
CA GLU A 47 -10.08 4.20 -7.93
C GLU A 47 -10.96 3.51 -6.87
N ILE A 48 -10.41 3.24 -5.69
CA ILE A 48 -11.07 2.54 -4.59
C ILE A 48 -11.32 3.45 -3.37
N MET A 49 -11.51 4.74 -3.61
CA MET A 49 -11.83 5.74 -2.60
C MET A 49 -13.35 5.80 -2.40
N PHE A 50 -13.88 4.87 -1.63
CA PHE A 50 -15.30 4.85 -1.29
C PHE A 50 -15.59 5.71 -0.07
N ALA A 51 -16.85 6.17 0.06
CA ALA A 51 -17.25 7.06 1.15
C ALA A 51 -17.11 6.41 2.54
N ASP A 52 -17.26 5.09 2.60
CA ASP A 52 -17.20 4.26 3.79
C ASP A 52 -15.85 3.54 3.99
N SER A 53 -14.83 3.89 3.18
CA SER A 53 -13.50 3.31 3.32
C SER A 53 -12.70 4.02 4.39
N GLU A 54 -12.38 3.30 5.46
CA GLU A 54 -11.60 3.82 6.59
C GLU A 54 -10.14 3.33 6.58
N MET A 55 -9.29 4.11 7.25
CA MET A 55 -7.94 3.66 7.62
C MET A 55 -8.05 2.63 8.75
N GLN A 56 -7.22 1.58 8.67
CA GLN A 56 -7.16 0.54 9.70
C GLN A 56 -6.17 0.88 10.84
N THR A 57 -5.69 2.12 10.88
CA THR A 57 -4.75 2.60 11.89
C THR A 57 -5.20 3.94 12.46
N SER A 58 -4.71 4.28 13.67
CA SER A 58 -4.96 5.57 14.29
C SER A 58 -4.42 6.72 13.44
N TYR A 59 -5.14 7.84 13.40
CA TYR A 59 -4.70 9.09 12.77
C TYR A 59 -3.39 9.66 13.35
N MET A 60 -3.01 9.24 14.57
CA MET A 60 -1.71 9.59 15.18
C MET A 60 -0.52 8.93 14.47
N LYS A 61 -0.76 7.92 13.66
CA LYS A 61 0.24 7.26 12.81
C LYS A 61 0.31 7.96 11.45
N ASP A 62 0.46 9.28 11.49
CA ASP A 62 0.56 10.16 10.33
C ASP A 62 1.98 10.19 9.72
N LEU A 63 2.23 11.11 8.80
CA LEU A 63 3.50 11.20 8.07
C LEU A 63 4.71 11.52 8.95
N VAL A 64 4.55 12.15 10.12
CA VAL A 64 5.67 12.75 10.87
C VAL A 64 5.62 12.56 12.38
N THR A 65 4.41 12.50 12.98
CA THR A 65 4.21 12.67 14.44
C THR A 65 5.00 11.66 15.27
N ALA A 66 5.09 10.40 14.85
CA ALA A 66 5.82 9.37 15.59
C ALA A 66 7.35 9.60 15.65
N ALA A 67 7.90 10.45 14.79
CA ALA A 67 9.32 10.80 14.77
C ALA A 67 9.57 12.23 15.28
N ASP A 68 8.67 13.16 14.94
CA ASP A 68 8.73 14.58 15.29
C ASP A 68 7.31 15.09 15.59
N PRO A 69 6.85 15.02 16.84
CA PRO A 69 5.50 15.46 17.22
C PRO A 69 5.30 16.98 17.10
N THR A 70 6.37 17.74 16.96
CA THR A 70 6.32 19.20 16.77
C THR A 70 6.33 19.62 15.30
N ASN A 71 6.38 18.66 14.40
CA ASN A 71 6.46 18.92 12.96
C ASN A 71 5.19 19.62 12.44
N PRO A 72 5.35 20.73 11.66
CA PRO A 72 4.21 21.46 11.12
C PRO A 72 3.37 20.66 10.12
N PHE A 73 3.86 19.52 9.64
CA PHE A 73 3.15 18.64 8.73
C PHE A 73 2.38 17.51 9.44
N SER A 74 2.13 17.62 10.75
CA SER A 74 1.29 16.67 11.49
C SER A 74 -0.18 16.74 11.06
N PHE A 75 -0.91 15.64 11.20
CA PHE A 75 -2.36 15.61 10.96
C PHE A 75 -3.12 16.57 11.87
N MET A 76 -2.67 16.74 13.10
CA MET A 76 -3.28 17.68 14.03
C MET A 76 -3.13 19.12 13.54
N ASN A 77 -1.95 19.50 13.04
CA ASN A 77 -1.77 20.85 12.47
C ASN A 77 -2.60 21.02 11.19
N PHE A 78 -2.74 19.99 10.35
CA PHE A 78 -3.65 20.03 9.20
C PHE A 78 -5.09 20.37 9.64
N LEU A 79 -5.60 19.74 10.69
CA LEU A 79 -6.94 20.04 11.20
C LEU A 79 -7.07 21.49 11.71
N VAL A 80 -6.04 21.99 12.40
CA VAL A 80 -6.00 23.40 12.86
C VAL A 80 -6.00 24.36 11.68
N GLN A 81 -5.13 24.13 10.66
CA GLN A 81 -5.01 24.98 9.49
C GLN A 81 -6.29 24.99 8.62
N LYS A 82 -7.06 23.92 8.67
CA LYS A 82 -8.36 23.81 7.97
C LYS A 82 -9.55 24.26 8.83
N GLY A 83 -9.32 24.66 10.07
CA GLY A 83 -10.40 25.03 10.99
C GLY A 83 -11.29 23.85 11.43
N LEU A 84 -10.81 22.62 11.28
CA LEU A 84 -11.58 21.39 11.52
C LEU A 84 -11.33 20.74 12.89
N PHE A 85 -10.38 21.26 13.67
CA PHE A 85 -9.90 20.61 14.88
C PHE A 85 -11.01 20.22 15.86
N TYR A 86 -11.84 21.17 16.26
CA TYR A 86 -12.92 20.89 17.22
C TYR A 86 -14.03 20.02 16.64
N ALA A 87 -14.38 20.23 15.35
CA ALA A 87 -15.35 19.39 14.67
C ALA A 87 -14.89 17.92 14.61
N PHE A 88 -13.61 17.71 14.31
CA PHE A 88 -13.02 16.38 14.31
C PHE A 88 -12.99 15.76 15.71
N LEU A 89 -12.55 16.52 16.73
CA LEU A 89 -12.49 16.07 18.12
C LEU A 89 -13.86 15.58 18.59
N ASN A 90 -14.93 16.30 18.26
CA ASN A 90 -16.30 15.95 18.64
C ASN A 90 -16.83 14.67 17.99
N THR A 91 -16.15 14.13 16.94
CA THR A 91 -16.53 12.82 16.37
C THR A 91 -16.17 11.65 17.27
N GLY A 92 -15.22 11.82 18.21
CA GLY A 92 -14.71 10.76 19.08
C GLY A 92 -13.99 9.61 18.36
N ARG A 93 -13.71 9.74 17.05
CA ARG A 93 -13.08 8.68 16.26
C ARG A 93 -11.59 8.55 16.58
N GLN A 94 -11.09 7.33 16.53
CA GLN A 94 -9.66 7.02 16.59
C GLN A 94 -9.04 6.78 15.22
N THR A 95 -9.86 6.47 14.22
CA THR A 95 -9.49 6.29 12.82
C THR A 95 -10.09 7.40 11.97
N ILE A 96 -9.59 7.55 10.76
CA ILE A 96 -10.10 8.50 9.76
C ILE A 96 -10.42 7.77 8.47
N THR A 97 -11.26 8.37 7.65
CA THR A 97 -11.52 7.82 6.32
C THR A 97 -10.27 7.90 5.45
N ARG A 98 -10.15 7.02 4.46
CA ARG A 98 -9.05 7.10 3.48
C ARG A 98 -9.06 8.45 2.75
N ARG A 99 -10.23 9.05 2.55
CA ARG A 99 -10.36 10.37 1.92
C ARG A 99 -9.79 11.48 2.79
N GLU A 100 -10.05 11.48 4.11
CA GLU A 100 -9.45 12.45 5.04
C GLU A 100 -7.94 12.32 5.05
N PHE A 101 -7.41 11.08 5.05
CA PHE A 101 -5.98 10.84 5.00
C PHE A 101 -5.35 11.33 3.68
N GLU A 102 -6.00 11.09 2.55
CA GLU A 102 -5.56 11.61 1.25
C GLU A 102 -5.57 13.14 1.22
N MET A 103 -6.63 13.80 1.73
CA MET A 103 -6.71 15.26 1.83
C MET A 103 -5.56 15.84 2.67
N TYR A 104 -5.22 15.18 3.77
CA TYR A 104 -4.07 15.53 4.58
C TYR A 104 -2.76 15.40 3.79
N CYS A 105 -2.53 14.28 3.12
CA CYS A 105 -1.34 14.07 2.32
C CYS A 105 -1.23 15.04 1.14
N GLN A 106 -2.36 15.39 0.50
CA GLN A 106 -2.41 16.41 -0.54
C GLN A 106 -2.04 17.78 0.02
N TRP A 107 -2.53 18.12 1.22
CA TRP A 107 -2.16 19.37 1.90
C TRP A 107 -0.66 19.40 2.21
N VAL A 108 -0.08 18.32 2.73
CA VAL A 108 1.37 18.24 2.96
C VAL A 108 2.14 18.42 1.66
N SER A 109 1.76 17.72 0.59
CA SER A 109 2.46 17.81 -0.69
C SER A 109 2.40 19.23 -1.31
N GLN A 110 1.28 19.93 -1.15
CA GLN A 110 1.10 21.30 -1.62
C GLN A 110 1.94 22.32 -0.83
N ASN A 111 2.33 22.00 0.40
CA ASN A 111 3.17 22.83 1.25
C ASN A 111 4.67 22.49 1.17
N LEU A 112 5.06 21.62 0.24
CA LEU A 112 6.45 21.22 -0.04
C LEU A 112 6.86 21.43 -1.53
N PRO A 113 6.45 22.54 -2.21
CA PRO A 113 6.66 22.69 -3.65
C PRO A 113 8.14 22.75 -4.05
N GLU A 114 9.02 23.17 -3.14
CA GLU A 114 10.46 23.25 -3.39
C GLU A 114 11.13 21.88 -3.45
N TYR A 115 10.51 20.86 -2.85
CA TYR A 115 11.07 19.52 -2.69
C TYR A 115 10.40 18.45 -3.53
N LEU A 116 9.20 18.73 -4.05
CA LEU A 116 8.40 17.77 -4.80
C LEU A 116 8.18 18.23 -6.23
N SER A 117 8.43 17.35 -7.19
CA SER A 117 8.21 17.56 -8.62
C SER A 117 7.25 16.52 -9.15
N PHE A 118 6.04 16.93 -9.41
CA PHE A 118 5.04 16.14 -10.14
C PHE A 118 5.23 16.33 -11.66
N ASP A 119 4.50 15.56 -12.48
CA ASP A 119 4.65 15.53 -13.96
C ASP A 119 6.09 15.24 -14.40
N SER A 120 6.79 14.43 -13.61
CA SER A 120 8.22 14.17 -13.77
C SER A 120 8.46 12.65 -13.87
N ASP A 121 8.54 12.16 -15.11
CA ASP A 121 8.80 10.74 -15.36
C ASP A 121 10.29 10.44 -15.30
N ILE A 122 10.67 9.53 -14.42
CA ILE A 122 12.04 9.04 -14.29
C ILE A 122 12.19 7.85 -15.25
N GLU A 123 12.91 8.07 -16.34
CA GLU A 123 13.07 7.11 -17.41
C GLU A 123 14.14 6.06 -17.08
N SER A 124 15.25 6.46 -16.46
CA SER A 124 16.33 5.57 -16.10
C SER A 124 17.17 6.08 -14.94
N VAL A 125 17.81 5.13 -14.22
CA VAL A 125 18.81 5.39 -13.20
C VAL A 125 20.06 4.58 -13.51
N THR A 126 21.20 5.25 -13.65
CA THR A 126 22.52 4.65 -13.84
C THR A 126 23.49 5.10 -12.77
N TYR A 127 24.68 4.53 -12.73
CA TYR A 127 25.74 4.88 -11.77
C TYR A 127 27.08 5.01 -12.48
N ASP A 128 27.79 6.12 -12.26
CA ASP A 128 29.09 6.40 -12.95
C ASP A 128 30.34 6.01 -12.12
N GLY A 129 30.14 5.36 -10.99
CA GLY A 129 31.23 5.01 -10.05
C GLY A 129 31.36 6.00 -8.88
N SER A 130 30.70 7.15 -8.94
CA SER A 130 30.76 8.20 -7.90
C SER A 130 29.41 8.73 -7.46
N LYS A 131 28.41 8.71 -8.36
CA LYS A 131 27.06 9.23 -8.14
C LYS A 131 26.05 8.53 -9.03
N PHE A 132 24.78 8.62 -8.67
CA PHE A 132 23.67 8.21 -9.51
C PHE A 132 23.35 9.29 -10.54
N ILE A 133 23.06 8.86 -11.77
CA ILE A 133 22.62 9.68 -12.89
C ILE A 133 21.18 9.28 -13.22
N LEU A 134 20.27 10.22 -13.16
CA LEU A 134 18.85 10.01 -13.45
C LEU A 134 18.44 10.81 -14.68
N THR A 135 17.80 10.15 -15.64
CA THR A 135 17.12 10.84 -16.75
C THR A 135 15.67 11.07 -16.34
N ILE A 136 15.25 12.34 -16.31
CA ILE A 136 13.91 12.77 -15.90
C ILE A 136 13.35 13.71 -16.95
N ASN A 137 12.28 13.33 -17.63
CA ASN A 137 11.71 14.07 -18.77
C ASN A 137 12.79 14.50 -19.80
N GLY A 138 13.72 13.57 -20.12
CA GLY A 138 14.84 13.84 -21.04
C GLY A 138 15.98 14.69 -20.47
N GLU A 139 15.89 15.19 -19.25
CA GLU A 139 16.93 15.98 -18.60
C GLU A 139 17.76 15.17 -17.61
N ILE A 140 19.04 15.50 -17.45
CA ILE A 140 19.96 14.80 -16.56
C ILE A 140 20.00 15.46 -15.19
N PHE A 141 19.75 14.64 -14.18
CA PHE A 141 19.91 14.95 -12.76
C PHE A 141 20.94 13.99 -12.15
N THR A 142 21.59 14.42 -11.08
CA THR A 142 22.56 13.57 -10.37
C THR A 142 22.26 13.55 -8.87
N ALA A 143 22.55 12.43 -8.23
CA ALA A 143 22.37 12.29 -6.79
C ALA A 143 23.50 11.48 -6.14
N GLN A 144 23.85 11.86 -4.93
CA GLN A 144 24.73 11.05 -4.08
C GLN A 144 24.03 9.77 -3.63
N ASN A 145 22.74 9.87 -3.32
CA ASN A 145 21.90 8.76 -2.85
C ASN A 145 20.53 8.78 -3.54
N ILE A 146 19.86 7.64 -3.60
CA ILE A 146 18.48 7.52 -4.11
C ILE A 146 17.58 6.81 -3.12
N CYS A 147 16.27 7.14 -3.15
CA CYS A 147 15.23 6.46 -2.38
C CYS A 147 14.10 5.98 -3.30
N ILE A 148 13.95 4.67 -3.44
CA ILE A 148 12.95 4.04 -4.30
C ILE A 148 11.65 3.90 -3.50
N GLY A 149 10.60 4.63 -3.91
CA GLY A 149 9.28 4.62 -3.29
C GLY A 149 8.15 4.48 -4.32
N THR A 150 8.35 3.64 -5.33
CA THR A 150 7.39 3.44 -6.45
C THR A 150 6.14 2.67 -6.07
N GLY A 151 6.10 2.08 -4.86
CA GLY A 151 4.95 1.35 -4.34
C GLY A 151 4.78 -0.04 -4.96
N LEU A 152 3.63 -0.66 -4.63
CA LEU A 152 3.24 -1.97 -5.13
C LEU A 152 2.45 -1.84 -6.44
N VAL A 153 2.50 -2.89 -7.26
CA VAL A 153 1.69 -2.99 -8.49
C VAL A 153 0.50 -3.93 -8.30
N PRO A 154 -0.63 -3.71 -8.99
CA PRO A 154 -1.76 -4.63 -8.98
C PRO A 154 -1.33 -6.06 -9.32
N HIS A 155 -1.83 -7.03 -8.56
CA HIS A 155 -1.62 -8.43 -8.88
C HIS A 155 -2.75 -8.93 -9.78
N LEU A 156 -2.49 -8.98 -11.08
CA LEU A 156 -3.40 -9.60 -12.04
C LEU A 156 -3.02 -11.09 -12.18
N PRO A 157 -3.90 -12.03 -11.77
CA PRO A 157 -3.61 -13.46 -11.89
C PRO A 157 -3.41 -13.87 -13.35
N GLU A 158 -2.60 -14.89 -13.58
CA GLU A 158 -2.24 -15.35 -14.91
C GLU A 158 -3.49 -15.68 -15.77
N PHE A 159 -4.50 -16.32 -15.17
CA PHE A 159 -5.75 -16.66 -15.85
C PHE A 159 -6.54 -15.45 -16.36
N ALA A 160 -6.24 -14.25 -15.90
CA ALA A 160 -6.95 -13.04 -16.27
C ALA A 160 -6.15 -12.10 -17.18
N GLN A 161 -4.83 -12.27 -17.29
CA GLN A 161 -3.94 -11.33 -18.01
C GLN A 161 -4.34 -11.12 -19.47
N ALA A 162 -4.68 -12.19 -20.19
CA ALA A 162 -5.10 -12.12 -21.59
C ALA A 162 -6.54 -11.59 -21.77
N LEU A 163 -7.31 -11.46 -20.70
CA LEU A 163 -8.73 -11.05 -20.71
C LEU A 163 -8.94 -9.65 -20.14
N GLU A 164 -7.85 -8.97 -19.72
CA GLU A 164 -7.95 -7.64 -19.13
C GLU A 164 -8.61 -6.64 -20.08
N GLY A 165 -9.63 -5.95 -19.58
CA GLY A 165 -10.43 -4.99 -20.34
C GLY A 165 -11.56 -4.43 -19.47
N PRO A 166 -12.56 -3.77 -20.11
CA PRO A 166 -13.63 -3.09 -19.39
C PRO A 166 -14.55 -4.03 -18.58
N GLU A 167 -14.63 -5.31 -18.93
CA GLU A 167 -15.45 -6.30 -18.23
C GLU A 167 -14.65 -7.21 -17.29
N VAL A 168 -13.32 -7.29 -17.44
CA VAL A 168 -12.42 -8.04 -16.56
C VAL A 168 -11.25 -7.16 -16.18
N PHE A 169 -11.20 -6.68 -14.95
CA PHE A 169 -10.20 -5.71 -14.54
C PHE A 169 -9.84 -5.84 -13.06
N HIS A 170 -8.63 -5.37 -12.73
CA HIS A 170 -8.22 -5.24 -11.33
C HIS A 170 -8.94 -4.05 -10.67
N ALA A 171 -9.26 -4.17 -9.39
CA ALA A 171 -9.93 -3.13 -8.58
C ALA A 171 -9.23 -1.75 -8.62
N LYS A 172 -7.93 -1.71 -8.90
CA LYS A 172 -7.13 -0.49 -9.06
C LYS A 172 -7.21 0.09 -10.47
N SER A 173 -7.94 -0.51 -11.38
CA SER A 173 -8.13 0.00 -12.75
C SER A 173 -9.14 1.14 -12.80
N SER A 174 -8.93 2.08 -13.73
CA SER A 174 -9.90 3.13 -14.05
C SER A 174 -11.25 2.57 -14.52
N TYR A 175 -11.30 1.34 -15.02
CA TYR A 175 -12.54 0.66 -15.40
C TYR A 175 -13.52 0.52 -14.23
N LEU A 176 -13.05 0.49 -12.98
CA LEU A 176 -13.94 0.46 -11.81
C LEU A 176 -14.84 1.69 -11.72
N LYS A 177 -14.35 2.87 -12.14
CA LYS A 177 -15.14 4.12 -12.17
C LYS A 177 -16.19 4.10 -13.26
N LEU A 178 -15.99 3.31 -14.31
CA LEU A 178 -16.84 3.18 -15.48
C LEU A 178 -17.74 1.94 -15.43
N LEU A 179 -17.68 1.17 -14.35
CA LEU A 179 -18.48 -0.02 -14.17
C LEU A 179 -19.98 0.33 -14.30
N ASP A 180 -20.66 -0.44 -15.13
CA ASP A 180 -22.12 -0.52 -15.14
C ASP A 180 -22.55 -1.95 -14.79
N ALA A 181 -23.11 -2.11 -13.60
CA ALA A 181 -23.56 -3.39 -13.07
C ALA A 181 -25.04 -3.68 -13.37
N THR A 182 -25.77 -2.74 -14.01
CA THR A 182 -27.22 -2.83 -14.21
C THR A 182 -27.60 -4.09 -14.98
N ASN A 183 -28.41 -4.94 -14.35
CA ASN A 183 -28.90 -6.22 -14.89
C ASN A 183 -27.80 -7.21 -15.33
N LYS A 184 -26.55 -7.03 -14.88
CA LYS A 184 -25.42 -7.92 -15.17
C LYS A 184 -25.21 -8.96 -14.07
N ASP A 185 -24.61 -10.07 -14.45
CA ASP A 185 -24.02 -11.03 -13.52
C ASP A 185 -22.60 -10.56 -13.17
N VAL A 186 -22.41 -10.10 -11.94
CA VAL A 186 -21.13 -9.52 -11.47
C VAL A 186 -20.43 -10.48 -10.50
N VAL A 187 -19.15 -10.72 -10.73
CA VAL A 187 -18.29 -11.50 -9.82
C VAL A 187 -17.14 -10.63 -9.33
N VAL A 188 -16.97 -10.59 -8.00
CA VAL A 188 -15.80 -10.01 -7.34
C VAL A 188 -14.90 -11.16 -6.88
N VAL A 189 -13.63 -11.16 -7.30
CA VAL A 189 -12.64 -12.17 -6.92
C VAL A 189 -11.67 -11.59 -5.92
N GLY A 190 -11.71 -12.06 -4.68
CA GLY A 190 -10.85 -11.63 -3.58
C GLY A 190 -11.63 -11.20 -2.34
N GLY A 191 -11.42 -11.88 -1.21
CA GLY A 191 -12.12 -11.69 0.07
C GLY A 191 -11.38 -10.78 1.06
N GLY A 192 -10.50 -9.89 0.59
CA GLY A 192 -9.90 -8.84 1.42
C GLY A 192 -10.74 -7.56 1.45
N GLN A 193 -10.31 -6.56 2.23
CA GLN A 193 -11.06 -5.32 2.47
C GLN A 193 -11.57 -4.65 1.17
N THR A 194 -10.71 -4.51 0.15
CA THR A 194 -11.13 -3.92 -1.14
C THR A 194 -12.22 -4.73 -1.83
N GLY A 195 -12.13 -6.08 -1.80
CA GLY A 195 -13.15 -6.94 -2.39
C GLY A 195 -14.51 -6.80 -1.70
N LEU A 196 -14.50 -6.71 -0.36
CA LEU A 196 -15.71 -6.47 0.42
C LEU A 196 -16.32 -5.10 0.12
N GLU A 197 -15.50 -4.07 0.06
CA GLU A 197 -15.95 -2.71 -0.26
C GLU A 197 -16.61 -2.65 -1.64
N ILE A 198 -16.00 -3.26 -2.67
CA ILE A 198 -16.57 -3.32 -4.02
C ILE A 198 -17.87 -4.14 -4.01
N PHE A 199 -17.87 -5.31 -3.38
CA PHE A 199 -19.06 -6.16 -3.28
C PHE A 199 -20.22 -5.41 -2.61
N ARG A 200 -19.98 -4.74 -1.48
CA ARG A 200 -21.00 -3.97 -0.76
C ARG A 200 -21.51 -2.76 -1.57
N ASN A 201 -20.62 -2.04 -2.23
CA ASN A 201 -21.01 -0.92 -3.10
C ASN A 201 -21.84 -1.41 -4.31
N CYS A 202 -21.54 -2.58 -4.91
CA CYS A 202 -22.37 -3.22 -5.92
C CYS A 202 -23.73 -3.65 -5.35
N LEU A 203 -23.74 -4.22 -4.13
CA LEU A 203 -24.95 -4.64 -3.43
C LEU A 203 -25.93 -3.46 -3.26
N GLN A 204 -25.41 -2.30 -2.89
CA GLN A 204 -26.15 -1.05 -2.69
C GLN A 204 -26.48 -0.31 -3.99
N GLY A 205 -26.05 -0.80 -5.15
CA GLY A 205 -26.37 -0.23 -6.45
C GLY A 205 -25.56 1.00 -6.85
N LYS A 206 -24.37 1.20 -6.28
CA LYS A 206 -23.49 2.34 -6.65
C LYS A 206 -23.24 2.43 -8.16
N TRP A 207 -23.13 1.31 -8.83
CA TRP A 207 -22.92 1.19 -10.27
C TRP A 207 -24.10 0.56 -10.99
N GLY A 208 -25.34 0.79 -10.50
CA GLY A 208 -26.53 0.08 -10.91
C GLY A 208 -26.74 -1.24 -10.15
N HIS A 209 -27.95 -1.79 -10.21
CA HIS A 209 -28.30 -3.01 -9.51
C HIS A 209 -27.97 -4.25 -10.36
N PRO A 210 -27.04 -5.12 -9.92
CA PRO A 210 -26.71 -6.34 -10.64
C PRO A 210 -27.89 -7.32 -10.61
N LYS A 211 -28.01 -8.15 -11.64
CA LYS A 211 -28.94 -9.30 -11.69
C LYS A 211 -28.50 -10.38 -10.69
N SER A 212 -27.20 -10.68 -10.67
CA SER A 212 -26.60 -11.52 -9.65
C SER A 212 -25.25 -10.93 -9.21
N LEU A 213 -24.87 -11.21 -7.95
CA LEU A 213 -23.62 -10.71 -7.35
C LEU A 213 -22.95 -11.82 -6.55
N LYS A 214 -21.71 -12.14 -6.91
CA LYS A 214 -20.92 -13.17 -6.20
C LYS A 214 -19.60 -12.60 -5.73
N LEU A 215 -19.20 -12.97 -4.51
CA LEU A 215 -17.85 -12.77 -3.98
C LEU A 215 -17.15 -14.11 -3.86
N ILE A 216 -16.05 -14.29 -4.58
CA ILE A 216 -15.24 -15.51 -4.53
C ILE A 216 -13.98 -15.25 -3.70
N ALA A 217 -13.79 -16.00 -2.62
CA ALA A 217 -12.66 -15.84 -1.72
C ALA A 217 -11.92 -17.16 -1.49
N SER A 218 -10.60 -17.15 -1.67
CA SER A 218 -9.77 -18.33 -1.41
C SER A 218 -9.53 -18.61 0.08
N ARG A 219 -9.79 -17.61 0.94
CA ARG A 219 -9.74 -17.76 2.40
C ARG A 219 -10.86 -18.63 2.91
N GLN A 220 -10.67 -19.17 4.12
CA GLN A 220 -11.66 -20.05 4.76
C GLN A 220 -12.96 -19.33 5.09
N ASN A 221 -12.89 -18.04 5.32
CA ASN A 221 -14.04 -17.15 5.51
C ASN A 221 -13.64 -15.72 5.18
N LEU A 222 -14.53 -14.75 5.37
CA LEU A 222 -14.22 -13.34 5.41
C LEU A 222 -13.61 -13.04 6.79
N GLU A 223 -12.29 -13.19 6.87
CA GLU A 223 -11.57 -13.17 8.13
C GLU A 223 -11.37 -11.73 8.62
N PRO A 224 -11.68 -11.44 9.90
CA PRO A 224 -11.48 -10.12 10.47
C PRO A 224 -9.99 -9.78 10.61
N LEU A 225 -9.70 -8.47 10.66
CA LEU A 225 -8.40 -7.97 11.06
C LEU A 225 -8.16 -8.34 12.52
N ASP A 226 -7.01 -8.94 12.81
CA ASP A 226 -6.57 -9.11 14.18
C ASP A 226 -5.90 -7.82 14.65
N ASN A 227 -6.63 -7.02 15.41
CA ASN A 227 -6.24 -5.69 15.88
C ASN A 227 -6.18 -5.58 17.43
N SER A 228 -6.01 -6.71 18.09
CA SER A 228 -5.82 -6.68 19.55
C SER A 228 -4.56 -5.89 19.97
N PRO A 229 -4.52 -5.29 21.17
CA PRO A 229 -3.35 -4.55 21.63
C PRO A 229 -2.05 -5.36 21.56
N PHE A 230 -2.11 -6.67 21.85
CA PHE A 230 -0.93 -7.55 21.79
C PHE A 230 -0.47 -7.81 20.35
N VAL A 231 -1.37 -7.93 19.39
CA VAL A 231 -1.03 -8.06 17.97
C VAL A 231 -0.49 -6.74 17.41
N ASN A 232 -0.96 -5.60 17.92
CA ASN A 232 -0.45 -4.29 17.54
C ASN A 232 1.03 -4.08 17.90
N GLU A 233 1.61 -4.90 18.79
CA GLU A 233 3.05 -4.92 19.07
C GLU A 233 3.89 -5.31 17.86
N TYR A 234 3.36 -6.05 16.88
CA TYR A 234 4.03 -6.32 15.60
C TYR A 234 4.34 -5.03 14.81
N PHE A 235 3.68 -3.93 15.12
CA PHE A 235 3.84 -2.63 14.48
C PHE A 235 4.63 -1.64 15.33
N THR A 236 5.64 -2.13 16.06
CA THR A 236 6.54 -1.33 16.89
C THR A 236 7.99 -1.42 16.41
N PRO A 237 8.83 -0.39 16.67
CA PRO A 237 10.26 -0.44 16.39
C PRO A 237 10.97 -1.62 17.08
N SER A 238 10.54 -1.98 18.30
CA SER A 238 11.15 -3.09 19.06
C SER A 238 10.94 -4.42 18.34
N TYR A 239 9.71 -4.69 17.91
CA TYR A 239 9.41 -5.89 17.12
C TYR A 239 10.30 -5.97 15.86
N VAL A 240 10.42 -4.87 15.11
CA VAL A 240 11.24 -4.87 13.89
C VAL A 240 12.70 -5.18 14.20
N LYS A 241 13.26 -4.63 15.30
CA LYS A 241 14.63 -4.91 15.72
C LYS A 241 14.85 -6.39 16.07
N GLU A 242 13.93 -7.01 16.76
CA GLU A 242 13.98 -8.43 17.11
C GLU A 242 13.77 -9.32 15.86
N PHE A 243 12.81 -8.97 15.03
CA PHE A 243 12.52 -9.69 13.78
C PHE A 243 13.72 -9.70 12.81
N LEU A 244 14.47 -8.61 12.75
CA LEU A 244 15.68 -8.50 11.91
C LEU A 244 16.78 -9.49 12.30
N GLN A 245 16.82 -9.96 13.56
CA GLN A 245 17.84 -10.90 14.06
C GLN A 245 17.57 -12.36 13.61
N LEU A 246 16.36 -12.65 13.13
CA LEU A 246 15.99 -13.98 12.68
C LEU A 246 16.61 -14.32 11.32
N ASP A 247 16.83 -15.60 11.07
CA ASP A 247 17.18 -16.10 9.74
C ASP A 247 15.96 -16.08 8.80
N GLN A 248 16.21 -16.12 7.49
CA GLN A 248 15.14 -16.01 6.49
C GLN A 248 14.13 -17.17 6.57
N ASP A 249 14.59 -18.37 6.89
CA ASP A 249 13.74 -19.55 7.08
C ASP A 249 12.75 -19.41 8.25
N GLN A 250 13.10 -18.60 9.24
CA GLN A 250 12.22 -18.25 10.36
C GLN A 250 11.28 -17.09 10.00
N LYS A 251 11.75 -16.11 9.24
CA LYS A 251 10.98 -14.90 8.87
C LYS A 251 9.77 -15.21 8.00
N ASP A 252 9.94 -15.98 6.94
CA ASP A 252 8.87 -16.22 5.95
C ASP A 252 7.63 -16.92 6.56
N PRO A 253 7.75 -17.97 7.40
CA PRO A 253 6.61 -18.54 8.12
C PRO A 253 5.92 -17.57 9.06
N ILE A 254 6.69 -16.73 9.79
CA ILE A 254 6.16 -15.72 10.72
C ILE A 254 5.33 -14.68 9.96
N VAL A 255 5.87 -14.12 8.86
CA VAL A 255 5.13 -13.17 8.02
C VAL A 255 3.83 -13.76 7.50
N LYS A 256 3.85 -15.05 7.12
CA LYS A 256 2.64 -15.77 6.66
C LYS A 256 1.63 -15.94 7.77
N TYR A 257 2.06 -16.30 8.98
CA TYR A 257 1.19 -16.47 10.15
C TYR A 257 0.54 -15.15 10.56
N GLN A 258 1.31 -14.07 10.59
CA GLN A 258 0.86 -12.74 11.02
C GLN A 258 0.00 -12.01 9.97
N LYS A 259 -0.30 -12.64 8.86
CA LYS A 259 -0.98 -11.97 7.73
C LYS A 259 -2.30 -11.29 8.11
N LEU A 260 -3.09 -11.87 9.01
CA LEU A 260 -4.37 -11.28 9.42
C LEU A 260 -4.22 -10.01 10.26
N ALA A 261 -3.08 -9.77 10.87
CA ALA A 261 -2.79 -8.51 11.56
C ALA A 261 -2.64 -7.30 10.60
N SER A 262 -2.41 -7.57 9.30
CA SER A 262 -2.23 -6.51 8.29
C SER A 262 -3.22 -6.55 7.13
N ASP A 263 -3.75 -7.73 6.80
CA ASP A 263 -4.54 -7.98 5.58
C ASP A 263 -5.96 -8.49 5.89
N GLY A 264 -6.42 -8.43 7.15
CA GLY A 264 -7.77 -8.78 7.57
C GLY A 264 -8.80 -7.72 7.15
N ASN A 265 -10.08 -8.06 7.29
CA ASN A 265 -11.19 -7.14 7.05
C ASN A 265 -11.55 -6.39 8.33
N THR A 266 -11.89 -5.10 8.23
CA THR A 266 -12.32 -4.31 9.39
C THR A 266 -13.54 -4.97 10.04
N PRO A 267 -13.52 -5.31 11.35
CA PRO A 267 -14.62 -6.02 12.01
C PRO A 267 -15.97 -5.31 11.86
N GLU A 268 -16.00 -4.00 12.05
CA GLU A 268 -17.21 -3.18 11.95
C GLU A 268 -17.77 -3.18 10.50
N TYR A 269 -16.89 -3.32 9.51
CA TYR A 269 -17.30 -3.44 8.11
C TYR A 269 -17.94 -4.79 7.83
N LEU A 270 -17.41 -5.87 8.40
CA LEU A 270 -18.00 -7.21 8.31
C LEU A 270 -19.39 -7.26 8.95
N GLU A 271 -19.56 -6.67 10.15
CA GLU A 271 -20.86 -6.58 10.82
C GLU A 271 -21.87 -5.80 9.97
N THR A 272 -21.44 -4.69 9.39
CA THR A 272 -22.30 -3.85 8.55
C THR A 272 -22.72 -4.59 7.29
N LEU A 273 -21.79 -5.26 6.61
CA LEU A 273 -22.10 -6.06 5.43
C LEU A 273 -23.08 -7.19 5.77
N TYR A 274 -22.87 -7.88 6.89
CA TYR A 274 -23.77 -8.96 7.31
C TYR A 274 -25.20 -8.44 7.58
N ARG A 275 -25.33 -7.30 8.25
CA ARG A 275 -26.62 -6.64 8.49
C ARG A 275 -27.29 -6.22 7.18
N ASP A 276 -26.56 -5.66 6.23
CA ASP A 276 -27.08 -5.27 4.92
C ASP A 276 -27.63 -6.51 4.17
N LEU A 277 -26.88 -7.61 4.16
CA LEU A 277 -27.31 -8.86 3.53
C LEU A 277 -28.57 -9.44 4.19
N TYR A 278 -28.61 -9.45 5.53
CA TYR A 278 -29.78 -9.92 6.27
C TYR A 278 -31.04 -9.09 5.94
N GLN A 279 -30.91 -7.76 5.99
CA GLN A 279 -32.04 -6.86 5.70
C GLN A 279 -32.53 -7.04 4.26
N LEU A 280 -31.63 -7.03 3.29
CA LEU A 280 -32.01 -7.19 1.88
C LEU A 280 -32.75 -8.50 1.64
N LYS A 281 -32.21 -9.61 2.12
CA LYS A 281 -32.75 -10.95 1.83
C LYS A 281 -34.00 -11.27 2.65
N HIS A 282 -33.99 -11.00 3.96
CA HIS A 282 -34.99 -11.51 4.90
C HIS A 282 -36.03 -10.46 5.30
N VAL A 283 -35.74 -9.18 5.22
CA VAL A 283 -36.69 -8.12 5.56
C VAL A 283 -37.33 -7.55 4.29
N TRP A 284 -36.52 -7.21 3.28
CA TRP A 284 -37.02 -6.58 2.04
C TRP A 284 -37.34 -7.58 0.92
N GLY A 285 -36.98 -8.86 1.10
CA GLY A 285 -37.29 -9.91 0.15
C GLY A 285 -36.60 -9.80 -1.20
N ASP A 286 -35.38 -9.28 -1.23
CA ASP A 286 -34.58 -9.13 -2.45
C ASP A 286 -34.44 -10.49 -3.16
N LYS A 287 -34.81 -10.55 -4.44
CA LYS A 287 -34.82 -11.77 -5.26
C LYS A 287 -33.53 -12.00 -6.04
N ARG A 288 -32.57 -11.06 -5.98
CA ARG A 288 -31.29 -11.21 -6.67
C ARG A 288 -30.52 -12.42 -6.09
N GLN A 289 -29.78 -13.08 -6.94
CA GLN A 289 -28.84 -14.11 -6.50
C GLN A 289 -27.58 -13.44 -5.94
N ILE A 290 -27.46 -13.39 -4.62
CA ILE A 290 -26.34 -12.77 -3.90
C ILE A 290 -25.65 -13.88 -3.11
N GLU A 291 -24.36 -14.11 -3.40
CA GLU A 291 -23.59 -15.22 -2.82
C GLU A 291 -22.20 -14.79 -2.39
N ILE A 292 -21.76 -15.25 -1.23
CA ILE A 292 -20.37 -15.18 -0.77
C ILE A 292 -19.84 -16.60 -0.74
N LEU A 293 -18.77 -16.85 -1.48
CA LEU A 293 -18.21 -18.15 -1.76
C LEU A 293 -16.77 -18.25 -1.19
N PRO A 294 -16.61 -18.54 0.12
CA PRO A 294 -15.30 -18.78 0.73
C PRO A 294 -14.75 -20.14 0.32
N TYR A 295 -13.46 -20.41 0.63
CA TYR A 295 -12.75 -21.64 0.22
C TYR A 295 -12.71 -21.85 -1.30
N ARG A 296 -13.01 -20.86 -2.12
CA ARG A 296 -13.04 -20.99 -3.58
C ARG A 296 -11.90 -20.19 -4.22
N ARG A 297 -11.13 -20.89 -5.03
CA ARG A 297 -10.06 -20.33 -5.83
C ARG A 297 -10.38 -20.44 -7.31
N VAL A 298 -10.43 -19.33 -8.01
CA VAL A 298 -10.48 -19.31 -9.47
C VAL A 298 -9.14 -19.82 -9.99
N THR A 299 -9.19 -20.87 -10.82
CA THR A 299 -8.00 -21.52 -11.39
C THR A 299 -7.82 -21.18 -12.86
N GLU A 300 -8.93 -20.93 -13.56
CA GLU A 300 -8.94 -20.61 -14.99
C GLU A 300 -10.13 -19.70 -15.31
N MET A 301 -9.99 -18.88 -16.34
CA MET A 301 -11.06 -18.06 -16.88
C MET A 301 -10.97 -18.03 -18.40
N VAL A 302 -12.11 -18.25 -19.06
CA VAL A 302 -12.22 -18.21 -20.54
C VAL A 302 -13.40 -17.37 -20.97
N LYS A 303 -13.26 -16.64 -22.05
CA LYS A 303 -14.37 -15.90 -22.67
C LYS A 303 -15.16 -16.83 -23.58
N ILE A 304 -16.47 -16.92 -23.37
CA ILE A 304 -17.41 -17.71 -24.20
C ILE A 304 -18.53 -16.78 -24.65
N GLY A 305 -18.53 -16.41 -25.90
CA GLY A 305 -19.40 -15.32 -26.41
C GLY A 305 -19.08 -14.01 -25.69
N ASP A 306 -20.08 -13.39 -25.10
CA ASP A 306 -19.93 -12.13 -24.36
C ASP A 306 -19.77 -12.33 -22.85
N ARG A 307 -19.59 -13.59 -22.40
CA ARG A 307 -19.50 -13.91 -20.97
C ARG A 307 -18.17 -14.56 -20.62
N TYR A 308 -17.82 -14.48 -19.35
CA TYR A 308 -16.58 -15.04 -18.79
C TYR A 308 -16.93 -16.24 -17.92
N LYS A 309 -16.51 -17.43 -18.35
CA LYS A 309 -16.65 -18.68 -17.58
C LYS A 309 -15.40 -18.87 -16.73
N MET A 310 -15.60 -19.05 -15.43
CA MET A 310 -14.54 -19.31 -14.47
C MET A 310 -14.60 -20.76 -13.99
N HIS A 311 -13.45 -21.42 -13.95
CA HIS A 311 -13.25 -22.70 -13.27
C HIS A 311 -12.75 -22.43 -11.86
N ILE A 312 -13.34 -23.10 -10.88
CA ILE A 312 -13.15 -22.81 -9.46
C ILE A 312 -12.82 -24.12 -8.75
N HIS A 313 -11.75 -24.11 -7.98
CA HIS A 313 -11.49 -25.17 -7.01
C HIS A 313 -12.15 -24.80 -5.67
N ASN A 314 -13.05 -25.66 -5.18
CA ASN A 314 -13.64 -25.55 -3.86
C ASN A 314 -12.76 -26.33 -2.87
N GLY A 315 -11.97 -25.63 -2.07
CA GLY A 315 -11.08 -26.24 -1.09
C GLY A 315 -11.79 -26.85 0.12
N PHE A 316 -13.08 -26.54 0.34
CA PHE A 316 -13.85 -27.13 1.43
C PHE A 316 -14.33 -28.57 1.07
N SER A 317 -14.85 -28.75 -0.14
CA SER A 317 -15.34 -30.06 -0.62
C SER A 317 -14.33 -30.81 -1.48
N ASN A 318 -13.20 -30.14 -1.83
CA ASN A 318 -12.20 -30.64 -2.79
C ASN A 318 -12.78 -30.94 -4.18
N GLN A 319 -13.77 -30.17 -4.63
CA GLN A 319 -14.45 -30.34 -5.90
C GLN A 319 -14.18 -29.18 -6.86
N SER A 320 -14.34 -29.43 -8.16
CA SER A 320 -14.34 -28.42 -9.19
C SER A 320 -15.73 -27.89 -9.43
N GLU A 321 -15.86 -26.58 -9.47
CA GLU A 321 -17.11 -25.86 -9.74
C GLU A 321 -16.91 -24.92 -10.94
N THR A 322 -18.00 -24.44 -11.55
CA THR A 322 -17.93 -23.40 -12.57
C THR A 322 -18.98 -22.31 -12.30
N THR A 323 -18.64 -21.09 -12.66
CA THR A 323 -19.59 -19.97 -12.69
C THR A 323 -19.31 -19.10 -13.92
N SER A 324 -20.30 -18.31 -14.33
CA SER A 324 -20.12 -17.35 -15.45
C SER A 324 -20.56 -15.96 -15.01
N ALA A 325 -19.95 -14.94 -15.58
CA ALA A 325 -20.27 -13.55 -15.31
C ALA A 325 -20.19 -12.70 -16.58
N ASP A 326 -20.88 -11.55 -16.56
CA ASP A 326 -20.76 -10.51 -17.58
C ASP A 326 -19.58 -9.59 -17.22
N THR A 327 -19.35 -9.38 -15.91
CA THR A 327 -18.25 -8.54 -15.41
C THR A 327 -17.53 -9.24 -14.24
N VAL A 328 -16.21 -9.19 -14.25
CA VAL A 328 -15.34 -9.75 -13.20
C VAL A 328 -14.41 -8.66 -12.67
N VAL A 329 -14.54 -8.34 -11.38
CA VAL A 329 -13.65 -7.40 -10.69
C VAL A 329 -12.64 -8.17 -9.85
N LEU A 330 -11.36 -8.00 -10.15
CA LEU A 330 -10.27 -8.71 -9.50
C LEU A 330 -9.73 -7.87 -8.34
N SER A 331 -10.09 -8.23 -7.11
CA SER A 331 -9.57 -7.67 -5.87
C SER A 331 -8.47 -8.57 -5.29
N THR A 332 -7.53 -8.94 -6.14
CA THR A 332 -6.51 -9.97 -5.89
C THR A 332 -5.25 -9.44 -5.22
N GLY A 333 -5.29 -8.17 -4.78
CA GLY A 333 -4.23 -7.52 -4.01
C GLY A 333 -3.10 -6.99 -4.89
N PHE A 334 -1.94 -6.82 -4.25
CA PHE A 334 -0.78 -6.18 -4.86
C PHE A 334 0.46 -7.03 -4.69
N ARG A 335 1.47 -6.79 -5.51
CA ARG A 335 2.78 -7.44 -5.41
C ARG A 335 3.90 -6.42 -5.49
N VAL A 336 5.03 -6.76 -4.90
CA VAL A 336 6.28 -6.02 -5.09
C VAL A 336 6.69 -6.17 -6.55
N ASN A 337 7.11 -5.06 -7.15
CA ASN A 337 7.69 -5.04 -8.48
C ASN A 337 8.89 -4.10 -8.49
N ILE A 338 10.05 -4.64 -8.82
CA ILE A 338 11.26 -3.84 -8.98
C ILE A 338 11.10 -3.02 -10.26
N PRO A 339 11.17 -1.68 -10.18
CA PRO A 339 10.89 -0.84 -11.34
C PRO A 339 11.97 -0.98 -12.41
N SER A 340 11.56 -1.07 -13.67
CA SER A 340 12.47 -1.22 -14.82
C SER A 340 13.48 -0.09 -14.96
N LEU A 341 13.17 1.10 -14.44
CA LEU A 341 14.07 2.26 -14.48
C LEU A 341 15.40 2.04 -13.73
N ILE A 342 15.47 1.07 -12.78
CA ILE A 342 16.71 0.71 -12.08
C ILE A 342 17.39 -0.55 -12.67
N GLU A 343 16.90 -1.08 -13.78
CA GLU A 343 17.50 -2.27 -14.44
C GLU A 343 19.00 -2.09 -14.73
N PRO A 344 19.51 -0.89 -15.10
CA PRO A 344 20.95 -0.66 -15.26
C PRO A 344 21.77 -0.89 -13.96
N LEU A 345 21.15 -0.76 -12.79
CA LEU A 345 21.79 -1.01 -11.50
C LEU A 345 21.72 -2.47 -11.06
N ARG A 346 20.87 -3.28 -11.71
CA ARG A 346 20.59 -4.67 -11.32
C ARG A 346 21.84 -5.53 -11.15
N PRO A 347 22.87 -5.45 -12.01
CA PRO A 347 24.11 -6.24 -11.83
C PRO A 347 24.91 -5.88 -10.57
N MET A 348 24.64 -4.72 -9.98
CA MET A 348 25.32 -4.23 -8.77
C MET A 348 24.50 -4.46 -7.51
N ILE A 349 23.21 -4.76 -7.62
CA ILE A 349 22.29 -4.95 -6.47
C ILE A 349 22.32 -6.41 -6.02
N ASN A 350 22.37 -6.63 -4.71
CA ASN A 350 22.30 -7.95 -4.12
C ASN A 350 20.84 -8.34 -3.86
N PHE A 351 20.44 -9.47 -4.45
CA PHE A 351 19.12 -10.07 -4.28
C PHE A 351 19.22 -11.35 -3.47
N ASP A 352 18.13 -11.71 -2.80
CA ASP A 352 18.00 -13.05 -2.24
C ASP A 352 17.62 -14.08 -3.32
N GLU A 353 17.49 -15.36 -2.92
CA GLU A 353 17.13 -16.47 -3.82
C GLU A 353 15.75 -16.31 -4.49
N ASN A 354 14.87 -15.49 -3.92
CA ASN A 354 13.54 -15.18 -4.43
C ASN A 354 13.51 -13.88 -5.27
N GLY A 355 14.67 -13.29 -5.58
CA GLY A 355 14.78 -12.05 -6.35
C GLY A 355 14.31 -10.80 -5.60
N ARG A 356 14.29 -10.83 -4.24
CA ARG A 356 13.92 -9.71 -3.39
C ARG A 356 15.18 -8.94 -2.96
N PHE A 357 15.07 -7.63 -2.75
CA PHE A 357 16.19 -6.83 -2.25
C PHE A 357 16.70 -7.36 -0.90
N GLN A 358 18.00 -7.57 -0.79
CA GLN A 358 18.64 -7.68 0.51
C GLN A 358 18.81 -6.28 1.10
N MET A 359 18.27 -6.06 2.29
CA MET A 359 18.24 -4.74 2.93
C MET A 359 18.68 -4.82 4.38
N ASN A 360 19.38 -3.77 4.83
CA ASN A 360 19.77 -3.64 6.23
C ASN A 360 18.63 -2.99 7.07
N GLN A 361 18.88 -2.86 8.37
CA GLN A 361 17.94 -2.28 9.33
C GLN A 361 17.51 -0.83 9.03
N ASP A 362 18.25 -0.10 8.21
CA ASP A 362 18.00 1.31 7.87
C ASP A 362 17.36 1.45 6.48
N PHE A 363 16.74 0.38 5.97
CA PHE A 363 16.11 0.32 4.67
C PHE A 363 17.03 0.61 3.49
N GLN A 364 18.33 0.44 3.69
CA GLN A 364 19.34 0.54 2.66
C GLN A 364 19.46 -0.82 1.95
N VAL A 365 19.40 -0.79 0.63
CA VAL A 365 19.60 -1.95 -0.26
C VAL A 365 21.09 -2.31 -0.27
N SER A 366 21.37 -3.59 -0.14
CA SER A 366 22.75 -4.14 -0.31
C SER A 366 23.13 -4.12 -1.78
N TRP A 367 24.28 -3.54 -2.09
CA TRP A 367 24.78 -3.43 -3.45
C TRP A 367 26.31 -3.30 -3.49
N ASN A 368 26.92 -3.51 -4.66
CA ASN A 368 28.37 -3.55 -4.87
C ASN A 368 28.94 -2.23 -5.39
N GLY A 369 28.27 -1.10 -5.15
CA GLY A 369 28.80 0.24 -5.43
C GLY A 369 29.57 0.84 -4.26
N SER A 370 29.90 2.13 -4.36
CA SER A 370 30.61 2.85 -3.31
C SER A 370 29.77 2.94 -2.03
N GLU A 371 30.41 2.77 -0.87
CA GLU A 371 29.78 2.96 0.45
C GLU A 371 29.29 4.40 0.70
N ASN A 372 29.81 5.37 -0.05
CA ASN A 372 29.37 6.77 0.02
C ASN A 372 28.05 7.00 -0.73
N ASN A 373 27.61 6.03 -1.52
CA ASN A 373 26.37 6.10 -2.28
C ASN A 373 25.38 5.06 -1.76
N LYS A 374 24.18 5.48 -1.43
CA LYS A 374 23.18 4.59 -0.84
C LYS A 374 21.95 4.50 -1.71
N ILE A 375 21.39 3.31 -1.77
CA ILE A 375 20.07 3.03 -2.34
C ILE A 375 19.16 2.70 -1.19
N PHE A 376 18.17 3.53 -0.90
CA PHE A 376 17.10 3.21 0.03
C PHE A 376 15.87 2.71 -0.75
N ALA A 377 15.10 1.81 -0.18
CA ALA A 377 13.86 1.34 -0.80
C ALA A 377 12.76 1.18 0.26
N LEU A 378 11.55 1.63 -0.10
CA LEU A 378 10.39 1.67 0.78
C LEU A 378 9.27 0.81 0.20
N ASN A 379 8.71 -0.06 1.03
CA ASN A 379 7.69 -1.04 0.65
C ASN A 379 8.23 -2.20 -0.22
N PHE A 380 9.48 -2.61 0.04
CA PHE A 380 10.15 -3.69 -0.68
C PHE A 380 10.67 -4.80 0.24
N SER A 381 10.61 -4.63 1.57
CA SER A 381 11.30 -5.53 2.51
C SER A 381 10.39 -6.17 3.57
N ARG A 382 9.14 -6.48 3.22
CA ARG A 382 8.25 -7.24 4.12
C ARG A 382 8.89 -8.56 4.60
N HIS A 383 9.65 -9.21 3.75
CA HIS A 383 10.41 -10.43 4.09
C HIS A 383 11.56 -10.20 5.08
N GLY A 384 12.14 -8.99 5.09
CA GLY A 384 13.26 -8.62 5.96
C GLY A 384 12.82 -7.91 7.25
N HIS A 385 11.82 -7.03 7.18
CA HIS A 385 11.38 -6.17 8.29
C HIS A 385 10.02 -6.57 8.89
N GLY A 386 9.40 -7.65 8.42
CA GLY A 386 8.12 -8.14 8.91
C GLY A 386 6.91 -7.43 8.31
N ILE A 387 5.73 -7.75 8.86
CA ILE A 387 4.43 -7.26 8.35
C ILE A 387 4.23 -5.75 8.51
N SER A 388 4.97 -5.09 9.38
CA SER A 388 4.91 -3.65 9.59
C SER A 388 5.50 -2.83 8.45
N GLU A 389 6.36 -3.42 7.62
CA GLU A 389 7.07 -2.71 6.57
C GLU A 389 6.14 -2.10 5.51
N PRO A 390 5.14 -2.80 4.94
CA PRO A 390 4.21 -2.20 3.99
C PRO A 390 3.15 -1.29 4.62
N GLN A 391 3.09 -1.20 5.95
CA GLN A 391 2.05 -0.46 6.67
C GLN A 391 2.46 0.98 6.98
N THR A 392 1.46 1.85 7.12
CA THR A 392 1.66 3.27 7.48
C THR A 392 2.11 3.44 8.93
N SER A 393 1.89 2.45 9.78
CA SER A 393 2.13 2.51 11.23
C SER A 393 3.53 2.97 11.63
N LEU A 394 4.56 2.56 10.88
CA LEU A 394 5.96 2.92 11.15
C LEU A 394 6.56 3.86 10.09
N MET A 395 5.75 4.52 9.29
CA MET A 395 6.26 5.31 8.17
C MET A 395 7.14 6.49 8.63
N ALA A 396 6.74 7.24 9.66
CA ALA A 396 7.54 8.33 10.20
C ALA A 396 8.85 7.82 10.86
N TRP A 397 8.79 6.73 11.63
CA TRP A 397 9.96 6.11 12.21
C TRP A 397 10.96 5.63 11.15
N ARG A 398 10.49 5.00 10.08
CA ARG A 398 11.29 4.54 8.96
C ARG A 398 11.98 5.70 8.24
N SER A 399 11.24 6.78 7.97
CA SER A 399 11.79 8.00 7.40
C SER A 399 12.87 8.61 8.27
N ALA A 400 12.66 8.65 9.59
CA ALA A 400 13.64 9.12 10.56
C ALA A 400 14.93 8.26 10.58
N ARG A 401 14.80 6.92 10.46
CA ARG A 401 15.97 6.02 10.34
C ARG A 401 16.78 6.33 9.09
N ILE A 402 16.13 6.48 7.96
CA ILE A 402 16.79 6.84 6.70
C ILE A 402 17.54 8.16 6.83
N ILE A 403 16.92 9.19 7.43
CA ILE A 403 17.55 10.50 7.63
C ILE A 403 18.75 10.40 8.56
N ASN A 404 18.63 9.71 9.69
CA ASN A 404 19.75 9.50 10.61
C ASN A 404 20.92 8.76 9.91
N ASN A 405 20.62 7.73 9.10
CA ASN A 405 21.64 7.01 8.33
C ASN A 405 22.26 7.87 7.22
N LEU A 406 21.45 8.64 6.49
CA LEU A 406 21.87 9.53 5.41
C LEU A 406 22.84 10.62 5.93
N THR A 407 22.47 11.24 7.04
CA THR A 407 23.24 12.35 7.65
C THR A 407 24.37 11.90 8.56
N LYS A 408 24.40 10.61 8.93
CA LYS A 408 25.28 10.04 9.96
C LYS A 408 25.16 10.78 11.31
N LYS A 409 23.99 11.34 11.60
CA LYS A 409 23.64 12.08 12.81
C LYS A 409 22.33 11.52 13.41
N SER A 410 22.22 11.53 14.74
CA SER A 410 20.96 11.21 15.41
C SER A 410 20.06 12.45 15.46
N ILE A 411 19.51 12.85 14.29
CA ILE A 411 18.61 14.02 14.17
C ILE A 411 17.29 13.72 14.86
N PHE A 412 16.76 12.53 14.63
CA PHE A 412 15.55 12.04 15.28
C PHE A 412 15.92 11.00 16.34
N PRO A 413 15.55 11.20 17.62
CA PRO A 413 15.91 10.30 18.73
C PRO A 413 15.01 9.05 18.80
N ILE A 414 14.96 8.28 17.73
CA ILE A 414 14.09 7.12 17.54
C ILE A 414 14.59 5.82 18.18
N ASP A 415 15.81 5.80 18.70
CA ASP A 415 16.46 4.62 19.29
C ASP A 415 16.27 4.50 20.81
N LYS A 416 15.49 5.41 21.41
CA LYS A 416 15.16 5.28 22.84
C LYS A 416 14.36 4.02 23.07
N ALA A 417 15.00 3.02 23.68
CA ALA A 417 14.32 1.80 24.07
C ALA A 417 13.34 2.10 25.22
N VAL A 418 12.09 1.73 25.02
CA VAL A 418 11.12 1.60 26.11
C VAL A 418 11.01 0.11 26.39
N PRO A 419 11.06 -0.35 27.66
CA PRO A 419 10.78 -1.74 27.98
C PRO A 419 9.38 -2.12 27.45
N ASN A 420 9.33 -3.12 26.58
CA ASN A 420 8.07 -3.65 26.08
C ASN A 420 7.53 -4.72 27.02
N PHE A 421 6.20 -4.90 27.02
CA PHE A 421 5.56 -6.03 27.72
C PHE A 421 5.84 -7.37 27.04
N ILE A 422 6.20 -7.35 25.74
CA ILE A 422 6.48 -8.53 24.93
C ILE A 422 7.95 -8.49 24.52
N THR A 423 8.62 -9.61 24.70
CA THR A 423 10.00 -9.86 24.25
C THR A 423 9.99 -11.17 23.45
N TYR A 424 10.52 -11.15 22.25
CA TYR A 424 10.58 -12.32 21.37
C TYR A 424 11.96 -12.99 21.37
N ILE A 425 13.03 -12.23 21.71
CA ILE A 425 14.42 -12.69 21.78
C ILE A 425 15.09 -12.15 23.05
#